data_9771e016fe30dec4c12fbafd15efb38a
#
_entry.id   9771e016fe30dec4c12fbafd15efb38a
#
_cell.length_a   1.000
_cell.length_b   1.000
_cell.length_c   1.000
_cell.angle_alpha   90.00
_cell.angle_beta   90.00
_cell.angle_gamma   90.00
#
_symmetry.space_group_name_H-M   'P 1'
#
loop_
_entity.id
_entity.type
_entity.pdbx_description
1 polymer ?
#
loop_
_entity_poly.entity_id
_entity_poly.type
_entity_poly.pdbx_seq_one_letter_code
_entity_poly.pdbx_strand_id
1 'polypeptide(L)'
;SGSRATAKYSFAGAPDSEASGVNSVAIGAHSRANINDSVALGADSETGAFVGTNNATVGTLTYEGFAGNVSALNNNAGSVVSVGKAGSERQIQNVAAGRITKTSTDAINGSQLYTVANDLDDKINNHHWVVSGNSTVNAQPKESNVYHKDVVEFQNGKGTTATVVNTPANKSLGQAGKTVVQYNANIVNGE
;
A
#
# COMPACT_ATOMS: atom_id res chain seq x y z
N SER A 1 -7.52 -5.40 -43.45
CA SER A 1 -7.78 -6.82 -43.29
C SER A 1 -8.93 -7.07 -42.30
N GLY A 2 -9.46 -8.30 -42.24
CA GLY A 2 -10.61 -8.62 -41.43
C GLY A 2 -10.25 -9.08 -40.02
N SER A 3 -11.22 -9.08 -39.11
CA SER A 3 -11.08 -9.70 -37.80
C SER A 3 -10.97 -11.24 -37.92
N ARG A 4 -10.29 -11.87 -36.98
CA ARG A 4 -10.01 -13.32 -36.99
C ARG A 4 -10.35 -13.95 -35.63
N ALA A 5 -11.42 -14.72 -35.57
CA ALA A 5 -11.73 -15.60 -34.46
C ALA A 5 -11.31 -17.04 -34.84
N THR A 6 -10.16 -17.49 -34.36
CA THR A 6 -9.54 -18.74 -34.81
C THR A 6 -9.73 -19.90 -33.83
N ALA A 7 -10.08 -19.60 -32.58
CA ALA A 7 -10.32 -20.63 -31.56
C ALA A 7 -11.82 -20.93 -31.39
N LYS A 8 -12.13 -22.07 -30.78
CA LYS A 8 -13.49 -22.47 -30.47
C LYS A 8 -14.15 -21.45 -29.54
N TYR A 9 -15.35 -21.00 -29.84
CA TYR A 9 -16.15 -20.04 -29.09
C TYR A 9 -15.49 -18.65 -28.89
N SER A 10 -14.53 -18.29 -29.76
CA SER A 10 -13.91 -16.99 -29.73
C SER A 10 -14.69 -15.93 -30.51
N PHE A 11 -14.48 -14.66 -30.16
CA PHE A 11 -15.05 -13.52 -30.84
C PHE A 11 -13.99 -12.46 -31.13
N ALA A 12 -13.91 -11.99 -32.37
CA ALA A 12 -13.04 -10.89 -32.76
C ALA A 12 -13.85 -9.80 -33.49
N GLY A 13 -13.77 -8.56 -32.98
CA GLY A 13 -14.52 -7.42 -33.50
C GLY A 13 -13.63 -6.19 -33.69
N ALA A 14 -13.50 -5.74 -34.92
CA ALA A 14 -12.75 -4.61 -35.46
C ALA A 14 -11.60 -5.04 -36.40
N PRO A 15 -11.12 -4.15 -37.29
CA PRO A 15 -10.05 -4.49 -38.22
C PRO A 15 -8.82 -5.07 -37.52
N ASP A 16 -8.29 -6.14 -38.11
CA ASP A 16 -7.07 -6.82 -37.63
C ASP A 16 -7.10 -7.31 -36.17
N SER A 17 -8.28 -7.39 -35.54
CA SER A 17 -8.43 -8.03 -34.24
C SER A 17 -8.30 -9.57 -34.37
N GLU A 18 -7.70 -10.20 -33.37
CA GLU A 18 -7.50 -11.65 -33.34
C GLU A 18 -7.86 -12.25 -31.98
N ALA A 19 -8.75 -13.25 -32.00
CA ALA A 19 -9.10 -14.04 -30.84
C ALA A 19 -8.68 -15.50 -31.10
N SER A 20 -7.54 -15.90 -30.55
CA SER A 20 -6.92 -17.22 -30.75
C SER A 20 -6.94 -18.10 -29.49
N GLY A 21 -7.36 -17.55 -28.34
CA GLY A 21 -7.68 -18.35 -27.15
C GLY A 21 -9.10 -18.94 -27.22
N VAL A 22 -9.31 -20.14 -26.68
CA VAL A 22 -10.65 -20.74 -26.54
C VAL A 22 -11.51 -19.85 -25.64
N ASN A 23 -12.76 -19.58 -26.00
CA ASN A 23 -13.69 -18.68 -25.30
C ASN A 23 -13.15 -17.25 -25.16
N SER A 24 -12.20 -16.83 -25.98
CA SER A 24 -11.61 -15.49 -25.87
C SER A 24 -12.38 -14.43 -26.66
N VAL A 25 -12.25 -13.17 -26.24
CA VAL A 25 -12.90 -12.01 -26.88
C VAL A 25 -11.87 -10.95 -27.18
N ALA A 26 -11.75 -10.52 -28.44
CA ALA A 26 -10.92 -9.42 -28.86
C ALA A 26 -11.78 -8.32 -29.50
N ILE A 27 -11.83 -7.13 -28.87
CA ILE A 27 -12.62 -5.97 -29.31
C ILE A 27 -11.72 -4.76 -29.44
N GLY A 28 -11.57 -4.24 -30.64
CA GLY A 28 -10.72 -3.09 -30.95
C GLY A 28 -9.73 -3.43 -32.07
N ALA A 29 -9.38 -2.44 -32.88
CA ALA A 29 -8.43 -2.63 -33.99
C ALA A 29 -7.10 -3.18 -33.43
N HIS A 30 -6.54 -4.19 -34.11
CA HIS A 30 -5.28 -4.87 -33.73
C HIS A 30 -5.29 -5.52 -32.33
N SER A 31 -6.45 -5.64 -31.65
CA SER A 31 -6.53 -6.30 -30.35
C SER A 31 -6.23 -7.82 -30.47
N ARG A 32 -5.58 -8.38 -29.45
CA ARG A 32 -5.15 -9.78 -29.42
C ARG A 32 -5.57 -10.47 -28.13
N ALA A 33 -6.50 -11.42 -28.24
CA ALA A 33 -6.94 -12.26 -27.14
C ALA A 33 -6.42 -13.69 -27.35
N ASN A 34 -5.19 -13.96 -26.92
CA ASN A 34 -4.47 -15.21 -27.13
C ASN A 34 -4.50 -16.16 -25.93
N ILE A 35 -5.07 -15.73 -24.82
CA ILE A 35 -5.26 -16.55 -23.61
C ILE A 35 -6.70 -17.04 -23.55
N ASN A 36 -6.90 -18.32 -23.19
CA ASN A 36 -8.22 -18.90 -23.02
C ASN A 36 -9.05 -18.14 -21.98
N ASP A 37 -10.35 -18.07 -22.19
CA ASP A 37 -11.32 -17.44 -21.29
C ASP A 37 -11.04 -15.96 -20.99
N SER A 38 -10.27 -15.28 -21.83
CA SER A 38 -9.75 -13.91 -21.60
C SER A 38 -10.32 -12.91 -22.59
N VAL A 39 -10.25 -11.63 -22.22
CA VAL A 39 -10.77 -10.51 -23.00
C VAL A 39 -9.68 -9.49 -23.26
N ALA A 40 -9.45 -9.11 -24.52
CA ALA A 40 -8.68 -7.94 -24.95
C ALA A 40 -9.66 -6.85 -25.38
N LEU A 41 -9.72 -5.74 -24.63
CA LEU A 41 -10.69 -4.67 -24.84
C LEU A 41 -10.00 -3.36 -25.16
N GLY A 42 -10.25 -2.85 -26.37
CA GLY A 42 -9.68 -1.62 -26.88
C GLY A 42 -8.64 -1.88 -27.97
N ALA A 43 -8.41 -0.87 -28.83
CA ALA A 43 -7.41 -0.97 -29.88
C ALA A 43 -6.02 -1.30 -29.33
N ASP A 44 -5.29 -2.19 -29.99
CA ASP A 44 -3.96 -2.67 -29.59
C ASP A 44 -3.87 -3.35 -28.22
N SER A 45 -5.00 -3.64 -27.57
CA SER A 45 -5.00 -4.38 -26.30
C SER A 45 -4.55 -5.82 -26.51
N GLU A 46 -3.81 -6.37 -25.56
CA GLU A 46 -3.27 -7.72 -25.64
C GLU A 46 -3.44 -8.44 -24.29
N THR A 47 -3.90 -9.70 -24.34
CA THR A 47 -3.97 -10.55 -23.15
C THR A 47 -2.61 -11.16 -22.86
N GLY A 48 -2.17 -11.10 -21.61
CA GLY A 48 -1.00 -11.79 -21.09
C GLY A 48 -1.38 -12.91 -20.13
N ALA A 49 -0.41 -13.70 -19.72
CA ALA A 49 -0.62 -14.72 -18.70
C ALA A 49 -1.11 -14.08 -17.40
N PHE A 50 -2.10 -14.72 -16.73
CA PHE A 50 -2.52 -14.29 -15.41
C PHE A 50 -1.40 -14.53 -14.38
N VAL A 51 -1.40 -13.75 -13.32
CA VAL A 51 -0.55 -13.95 -12.16
C VAL A 51 -1.42 -14.11 -10.93
N GLY A 52 -1.45 -15.32 -10.36
CA GLY A 52 -2.17 -15.59 -9.12
C GLY A 52 -1.50 -14.85 -7.97
N THR A 53 -2.25 -13.97 -7.28
CA THR A 53 -1.73 -13.12 -6.23
C THR A 53 -2.58 -13.22 -4.98
N ASN A 54 -2.08 -13.85 -3.93
CA ASN A 54 -2.75 -13.98 -2.63
C ASN A 54 -1.99 -13.29 -1.49
N ASN A 55 -0.81 -12.76 -1.77
CA ASN A 55 0.04 -12.01 -0.85
C ASN A 55 0.88 -10.98 -1.61
N ALA A 56 1.48 -10.05 -0.87
CA ALA A 56 2.46 -9.12 -1.40
C ALA A 56 3.47 -8.73 -0.33
N THR A 57 4.72 -8.50 -0.73
CA THR A 57 5.76 -7.91 0.13
C THR A 57 6.18 -6.57 -0.44
N VAL A 58 6.10 -5.53 0.38
CA VAL A 58 6.51 -4.17 0.02
C VAL A 58 7.53 -3.69 1.05
N GLY A 59 8.77 -3.55 0.65
CA GLY A 59 9.87 -3.27 1.57
C GLY A 59 10.02 -4.39 2.61
N THR A 60 9.78 -4.07 3.89
CA THR A 60 9.84 -5.04 5.00
C THR A 60 8.46 -5.54 5.45
N LEU A 61 7.39 -5.11 4.78
CA LEU A 61 6.02 -5.45 5.14
C LEU A 61 5.50 -6.56 4.24
N THR A 62 4.95 -7.61 4.83
CA THR A 62 4.29 -8.70 4.12
C THR A 62 2.80 -8.68 4.43
N TYR A 63 1.99 -8.69 3.39
CA TYR A 63 0.53 -8.72 3.43
C TYR A 63 0.07 -10.06 2.90
N GLU A 64 -0.86 -10.72 3.59
CA GLU A 64 -1.34 -12.05 3.25
C GLU A 64 -2.87 -12.12 3.21
N GLY A 65 -3.39 -13.15 2.57
CA GLY A 65 -4.81 -13.45 2.57
C GLY A 65 -5.65 -12.56 1.66
N PHE A 66 -5.09 -12.13 0.51
CA PHE A 66 -5.87 -11.42 -0.51
C PHE A 66 -6.98 -12.32 -1.05
N ALA A 67 -8.19 -11.77 -1.11
CA ALA A 67 -9.33 -12.47 -1.70
C ALA A 67 -9.22 -12.53 -3.23
N GLY A 68 -9.96 -13.47 -3.86
CA GLY A 68 -10.08 -13.51 -5.32
C GLY A 68 -8.85 -14.03 -6.04
N ASN A 69 -8.09 -14.93 -5.42
CA ASN A 69 -7.03 -15.62 -6.14
C ASN A 69 -7.60 -16.26 -7.41
N VAL A 70 -7.02 -15.92 -8.55
CA VAL A 70 -7.46 -16.44 -9.85
C VAL A 70 -7.28 -17.96 -9.84
N SER A 71 -8.40 -18.68 -9.82
CA SER A 71 -8.41 -20.12 -9.95
C SER A 71 -8.67 -20.52 -11.40
N ALA A 72 -8.29 -21.73 -11.75
CA ALA A 72 -8.56 -22.26 -13.08
C ALA A 72 -10.07 -22.28 -13.36
N LEU A 73 -10.49 -21.58 -14.41
CA LEU A 73 -11.80 -21.75 -15.01
C LEU A 73 -11.77 -22.99 -15.93
N ASN A 74 -12.67 -23.93 -15.73
CA ASN A 74 -12.80 -25.11 -16.58
C ASN A 74 -11.48 -25.89 -16.83
N ASN A 75 -10.65 -26.07 -15.82
CA ASN A 75 -9.32 -26.68 -15.91
C ASN A 75 -8.29 -25.86 -16.72
N ASN A 76 -8.58 -24.64 -17.06
CA ASN A 76 -7.63 -23.70 -17.68
C ASN A 76 -6.97 -22.83 -16.63
N ALA A 77 -5.75 -22.45 -16.90
CA ALA A 77 -4.92 -21.66 -16.01
C ALA A 77 -5.32 -20.18 -16.02
N GLY A 78 -6.42 -19.85 -15.33
CA GLY A 78 -6.86 -18.47 -15.09
C GLY A 78 -7.22 -17.65 -16.34
N SER A 79 -7.84 -16.50 -16.13
CA SER A 79 -8.25 -15.61 -17.20
C SER A 79 -7.99 -14.16 -16.83
N VAL A 80 -7.90 -13.30 -17.83
CA VAL A 80 -7.66 -11.86 -17.65
C VAL A 80 -8.61 -11.03 -18.51
N VAL A 81 -8.91 -9.81 -18.05
CA VAL A 81 -9.45 -8.74 -18.90
C VAL A 81 -8.34 -7.71 -19.05
N SER A 82 -7.79 -7.58 -20.25
CA SER A 82 -6.77 -6.59 -20.58
C SER A 82 -7.39 -5.42 -21.31
N VAL A 83 -7.13 -4.22 -20.83
CA VAL A 83 -7.57 -2.96 -21.46
C VAL A 83 -6.42 -2.21 -22.15
N GLY A 84 -5.28 -2.85 -22.34
CA GLY A 84 -4.09 -2.29 -22.96
C GLY A 84 -3.01 -3.33 -23.21
N LYS A 85 -1.79 -2.87 -23.32
CA LYS A 85 -0.56 -3.69 -23.35
C LYS A 85 0.56 -2.93 -22.66
N ALA A 86 1.68 -3.60 -22.37
CA ALA A 86 2.84 -3.00 -21.75
C ALA A 86 3.32 -1.77 -22.55
N GLY A 87 3.47 -0.62 -21.89
CA GLY A 87 3.82 0.66 -22.47
C GLY A 87 2.67 1.38 -23.20
N SER A 88 1.45 0.84 -23.13
CA SER A 88 0.22 1.44 -23.70
C SER A 88 -0.99 1.08 -22.82
N GLU A 89 -0.86 1.33 -21.52
CA GLU A 89 -1.87 1.10 -20.52
C GLU A 89 -3.02 2.10 -20.65
N ARG A 90 -4.22 1.75 -20.16
CA ARG A 90 -5.41 2.61 -20.13
C ARG A 90 -5.95 2.78 -18.73
N GLN A 91 -6.50 3.94 -18.45
CA GLN A 91 -7.30 4.17 -17.26
C GLN A 91 -8.71 3.58 -17.44
N ILE A 92 -9.24 3.02 -16.37
CA ILE A 92 -10.67 2.68 -16.28
C ILE A 92 -11.34 3.82 -15.51
N GLN A 93 -12.21 4.57 -16.17
CA GLN A 93 -12.91 5.73 -15.61
C GLN A 93 -14.35 5.38 -15.21
N ASN A 94 -14.95 6.20 -14.35
CA ASN A 94 -16.32 6.06 -13.87
C ASN A 94 -16.58 4.75 -13.10
N VAL A 95 -15.55 4.26 -12.43
CA VAL A 95 -15.65 3.12 -11.53
C VAL A 95 -16.32 3.56 -10.23
N ALA A 96 -17.44 2.94 -9.87
CA ALA A 96 -18.07 3.15 -8.57
C ALA A 96 -17.17 2.64 -7.43
N ALA A 97 -17.40 3.16 -6.22
CA ALA A 97 -16.69 2.67 -5.04
C ALA A 97 -16.99 1.18 -4.80
N GLY A 98 -15.94 0.40 -4.64
CA GLY A 98 -16.02 -1.02 -4.30
C GLY A 98 -16.23 -1.24 -2.80
N ARG A 99 -16.74 -2.40 -2.43
CA ARG A 99 -16.87 -2.79 -1.02
C ARG A 99 -15.49 -2.99 -0.40
N ILE A 100 -15.29 -2.44 0.79
CA ILE A 100 -14.04 -2.61 1.55
C ILE A 100 -14.29 -3.65 2.63
N THR A 101 -14.14 -4.92 2.30
CA THR A 101 -14.25 -6.06 3.21
C THR A 101 -13.13 -7.05 2.96
N LYS A 102 -12.86 -7.92 3.94
CA LYS A 102 -11.81 -8.95 3.83
C LYS A 102 -11.98 -9.87 2.61
N THR A 103 -13.21 -10.06 2.12
CA THR A 103 -13.54 -10.99 1.04
C THR A 103 -13.96 -10.29 -0.25
N SER A 104 -13.88 -8.96 -0.30
CA SER A 104 -14.25 -8.21 -1.50
C SER A 104 -13.25 -8.45 -2.64
N THR A 105 -13.81 -8.59 -3.82
CA THR A 105 -13.09 -8.62 -5.10
C THR A 105 -13.52 -7.46 -6.02
N ASP A 106 -14.18 -6.45 -5.45
CA ASP A 106 -14.61 -5.28 -6.22
C ASP A 106 -13.39 -4.40 -6.55
N ALA A 107 -13.45 -3.70 -7.68
CA ALA A 107 -12.48 -2.67 -8.00
C ALA A 107 -12.58 -1.49 -7.02
N ILE A 108 -11.45 -0.92 -6.67
CA ILE A 108 -11.34 0.26 -5.80
C ILE A 108 -11.09 1.49 -6.66
N ASN A 109 -11.83 2.57 -6.44
CA ASN A 109 -11.57 3.85 -7.11
C ASN A 109 -10.65 4.78 -6.31
N GLY A 110 -10.13 5.82 -6.98
CA GLY A 110 -9.16 6.73 -6.39
C GLY A 110 -9.65 7.48 -5.16
N SER A 111 -10.95 7.75 -5.02
CA SER A 111 -11.50 8.45 -3.84
C SER A 111 -11.42 7.60 -2.57
N GLN A 112 -11.55 6.29 -2.70
CA GLN A 112 -11.40 5.35 -1.57
C GLN A 112 -9.95 5.32 -1.08
N LEU A 113 -8.98 5.28 -1.99
CA LEU A 113 -7.57 5.34 -1.64
C LEU A 113 -7.20 6.71 -1.02
N TYR A 114 -7.72 7.81 -1.59
CA TYR A 114 -7.51 9.16 -1.04
C TYR A 114 -7.98 9.24 0.41
N THR A 115 -9.18 8.74 0.72
CA THR A 115 -9.73 8.76 2.09
C THR A 115 -8.82 8.03 3.07
N VAL A 116 -8.33 6.84 2.70
CA VAL A 116 -7.41 6.07 3.54
C VAL A 116 -6.08 6.80 3.72
N ALA A 117 -5.52 7.35 2.65
CA ALA A 117 -4.25 8.08 2.69
C ALA A 117 -4.34 9.34 3.56
N ASN A 118 -5.44 10.09 3.44
CA ASN A 118 -5.70 11.29 4.24
C ASN A 118 -5.86 10.94 5.73
N ASP A 119 -6.63 9.90 6.06
CA ASP A 119 -6.80 9.45 7.45
C ASP A 119 -5.47 8.99 8.08
N LEU A 120 -4.61 8.33 7.30
CA LEU A 120 -3.28 7.93 7.76
C LEU A 120 -2.37 9.14 7.97
N ASP A 121 -2.39 10.14 7.07
CA ASP A 121 -1.63 11.37 7.23
C ASP A 121 -2.06 12.14 8.47
N ASP A 122 -3.37 12.30 8.67
CA ASP A 122 -3.93 12.95 9.87
C ASP A 122 -3.52 12.21 11.16
N LYS A 123 -3.59 10.88 11.18
CA LYS A 123 -3.18 10.07 12.34
C LYS A 123 -1.69 10.17 12.62
N ILE A 124 -0.84 10.20 11.59
CA ILE A 124 0.60 10.35 11.75
C ILE A 124 0.93 11.74 12.29
N ASN A 125 0.34 12.79 11.72
CA ASN A 125 0.61 14.17 12.10
C ASN A 125 0.07 14.54 13.48
N ASN A 126 -1.06 13.93 13.87
CA ASN A 126 -1.69 14.17 15.18
C ASN A 126 -1.26 13.15 16.25
N HIS A 127 -0.47 12.13 15.88
CA HIS A 127 0.06 11.20 16.86
C HIS A 127 1.05 11.92 17.78
N HIS A 128 0.76 11.91 19.07
CA HIS A 128 1.60 12.54 20.07
C HIS A 128 1.63 11.72 21.36
N TRP A 129 2.63 11.99 22.16
CA TRP A 129 2.71 11.55 23.54
C TRP A 129 2.80 12.77 24.45
N VAL A 130 2.38 12.63 25.69
CA VAL A 130 2.32 13.74 26.63
C VAL A 130 3.54 13.69 27.54
N VAL A 131 4.27 14.78 27.59
CA VAL A 131 5.32 15.01 28.60
C VAL A 131 4.73 15.88 29.70
N SER A 132 4.70 15.33 30.92
CA SER A 132 4.16 16.02 32.10
C SER A 132 5.26 16.21 33.14
N GLY A 133 5.34 17.42 33.67
CA GLY A 133 6.19 17.73 34.82
C GLY A 133 5.40 17.71 36.13
N ASN A 134 6.01 17.24 37.22
CA ASN A 134 5.41 17.26 38.56
C ASN A 134 5.60 18.60 39.29
N SER A 135 5.93 19.66 38.56
CA SER A 135 6.13 21.00 39.16
C SER A 135 4.81 21.55 39.68
N THR A 136 4.78 21.87 40.97
CA THR A 136 3.66 22.52 41.64
C THR A 136 3.74 24.05 41.56
N VAL A 137 4.63 24.60 40.73
CA VAL A 137 4.70 26.05 40.50
C VAL A 137 3.45 26.47 39.74
N ASN A 138 2.56 27.20 40.43
CA ASN A 138 1.24 27.65 39.96
C ASN A 138 0.16 26.55 39.86
N ALA A 139 0.20 25.48 40.66
CA ALA A 139 -0.88 24.53 40.92
C ALA A 139 -1.49 23.80 39.71
N GLN A 140 -0.84 23.82 38.55
CA GLN A 140 -1.25 23.05 37.37
C GLN A 140 -0.08 22.20 36.87
N PRO A 141 -0.25 20.89 36.67
CA PRO A 141 0.72 20.10 35.92
C PRO A 141 0.84 20.70 34.54
N LYS A 142 2.03 21.11 34.14
CA LYS A 142 2.28 21.50 32.75
C LYS A 142 2.46 20.23 31.93
N GLU A 143 1.47 19.95 31.14
CA GLU A 143 1.52 18.93 30.10
C GLU A 143 1.86 19.57 28.77
N SER A 144 2.70 18.92 28.00
CA SER A 144 3.01 19.30 26.65
C SER A 144 2.86 18.11 25.71
N ASN A 145 2.15 18.29 24.63
CA ASN A 145 2.06 17.30 23.57
C ASN A 145 3.35 17.34 22.75
N VAL A 146 3.90 16.17 22.47
CA VAL A 146 5.05 15.99 21.59
C VAL A 146 4.57 15.29 20.33
N TYR A 147 4.49 16.02 19.24
CA TYR A 147 4.03 15.52 17.95
C TYR A 147 5.16 14.90 17.13
N HIS A 148 4.79 14.32 16.00
CA HIS A 148 5.75 13.81 15.04
C HIS A 148 6.71 14.92 14.60
N LYS A 149 8.02 14.66 14.70
CA LYS A 149 9.15 15.58 14.44
C LYS A 149 9.41 16.67 15.48
N ASP A 150 8.63 16.75 16.56
CA ASP A 150 8.99 17.66 17.65
C ASP A 150 10.27 17.17 18.34
N VAL A 151 11.03 18.14 18.84
CA VAL A 151 12.24 17.88 19.61
C VAL A 151 11.96 18.08 21.09
N VAL A 152 12.27 17.06 21.89
CA VAL A 152 12.29 17.18 23.35
C VAL A 152 13.72 17.43 23.79
N GLU A 153 13.98 18.62 24.31
CA GLU A 153 15.29 19.01 24.79
C GLU A 153 15.38 18.91 26.32
N PHE A 154 16.34 18.17 26.81
CA PHE A 154 16.64 18.02 28.22
C PHE A 154 17.83 18.95 28.57
N GLN A 155 17.55 20.05 29.23
CA GLN A 155 18.54 21.05 29.55
C GLN A 155 19.18 20.83 30.94
N ASN A 156 20.45 21.26 31.09
CA ASN A 156 21.12 21.29 32.38
C ASN A 156 20.38 22.22 33.34
N GLY A 157 20.12 21.75 34.53
CA GLY A 157 19.67 22.59 35.64
C GLY A 157 20.84 23.10 36.48
N LYS A 158 20.53 23.97 37.46
CA LYS A 158 21.54 24.43 38.40
C LYS A 158 22.06 23.24 39.25
N GLY A 159 23.37 22.99 39.14
CA GLY A 159 23.98 21.85 39.85
C GLY A 159 23.64 20.46 39.28
N THR A 160 23.06 20.37 38.09
CA THR A 160 22.76 19.10 37.41
C THR A 160 23.23 19.10 35.97
N THR A 161 23.59 17.94 35.46
CA THR A 161 23.92 17.74 34.05
C THR A 161 22.97 16.72 33.46
N ALA A 162 22.26 17.08 32.40
CA ALA A 162 21.44 16.16 31.60
C ALA A 162 22.31 15.38 30.62
N THR A 163 22.20 14.07 30.63
CA THR A 163 22.88 13.21 29.66
C THR A 163 21.83 12.36 28.96
N VAL A 164 21.87 12.39 27.62
CA VAL A 164 20.97 11.59 26.78
C VAL A 164 21.81 10.56 26.04
N VAL A 165 21.51 9.29 26.25
CA VAL A 165 22.15 8.16 25.56
C VAL A 165 21.12 7.41 24.74
N ASN A 166 21.35 7.34 23.45
CA ASN A 166 20.49 6.59 22.53
C ASN A 166 21.19 5.31 22.09
N THR A 167 20.50 4.19 22.26
CA THR A 167 20.85 2.91 21.67
C THR A 167 19.88 2.61 20.52
N PRO A 168 20.32 2.65 19.26
CA PRO A 168 19.44 2.38 18.12
C PRO A 168 18.81 1.00 18.17
N ALA A 169 17.60 0.89 17.61
CA ALA A 169 16.97 -0.42 17.41
C ALA A 169 17.80 -1.28 16.44
N ASN A 170 17.97 -2.54 16.76
CA ASN A 170 18.51 -3.53 15.84
C ASN A 170 17.39 -4.44 15.35
N LYS A 171 16.82 -4.08 14.19
CA LYS A 171 15.68 -4.82 13.61
C LYS A 171 16.03 -6.25 13.20
N SER A 172 17.27 -6.51 12.81
CA SER A 172 17.70 -7.85 12.42
C SER A 172 17.79 -8.84 13.60
N LEU A 173 17.94 -8.31 14.81
CA LEU A 173 17.95 -9.09 16.05
C LEU A 173 16.66 -8.96 16.87
N GLY A 174 15.64 -8.28 16.33
CA GLY A 174 14.39 -8.03 17.06
C GLY A 174 14.54 -7.12 18.27
N GLN A 175 15.64 -6.36 18.38
CA GLN A 175 15.93 -5.50 19.52
C GLN A 175 15.33 -4.12 19.32
N ALA A 176 14.50 -3.68 20.29
CA ALA A 176 13.98 -2.32 20.32
C ALA A 176 15.10 -1.31 20.66
N GLY A 177 15.03 -0.13 20.05
CA GLY A 177 15.87 1.01 20.46
C GLY A 177 15.52 1.48 21.87
N LYS A 178 16.48 2.08 22.57
CA LYS A 178 16.31 2.63 23.90
C LYS A 178 16.99 3.98 24.01
N THR A 179 16.26 4.97 24.52
CA THR A 179 16.83 6.25 24.92
C THR A 179 16.79 6.38 26.43
N VAL A 180 17.92 6.65 27.04
CA VAL A 180 18.04 6.87 28.48
C VAL A 180 18.37 8.32 28.72
N VAL A 181 17.61 8.98 29.59
CA VAL A 181 17.90 10.32 30.09
C VAL A 181 18.31 10.22 31.54
N GLN A 182 19.48 10.73 31.88
CA GLN A 182 20.02 10.75 33.23
C GLN A 182 20.33 12.17 33.63
N TYR A 183 19.95 12.55 34.85
CA TYR A 183 20.36 13.76 35.50
C TYR A 183 21.37 13.42 36.61
N ASN A 184 22.60 13.91 36.45
CA ASN A 184 23.64 13.73 37.45
C ASN A 184 23.71 15.00 38.30
N ALA A 185 23.58 14.86 39.62
CA ALA A 185 23.80 15.96 40.55
C ALA A 185 25.32 16.20 40.73
N ASN A 186 25.77 17.40 40.47
CA ASN A 186 27.14 17.81 40.76
C ASN A 186 27.19 18.26 42.24
N ILE A 187 27.36 17.29 43.13
CA ILE A 187 27.55 17.62 44.57
C ILE A 187 28.99 18.08 44.73
N VAL A 188 29.20 19.38 44.85
CA VAL A 188 30.46 19.90 45.33
C VAL A 188 30.42 19.73 46.84
N ASN A 189 31.27 18.87 47.40
CA ASN A 189 31.45 18.81 48.84
C ASN A 189 31.97 20.19 49.25
N GLY A 190 31.12 20.96 49.92
CA GLY A 190 31.54 22.21 50.53
C GLY A 190 32.56 21.93 51.66
N GLU A 191 33.65 22.68 51.63
CA GLU A 191 34.50 22.83 52.80
C GLU A 191 33.70 23.49 53.91
#